data_5e6f9bd0ea3541bf3c62cdc3735c765a
#
_entry.id   5e6f9bd0ea3541bf3c62cdc3735c765a
#
_cell.length_a   1.000
_cell.length_b   1.000
_cell.length_c   1.000
_cell.angle_alpha   90.00
_cell.angle_beta   90.00
_cell.angle_gamma   90.00
#
_symmetry.space_group_name_H-M   'P 1'
#
loop_
_entity.id
_entity.type
_entity.pdbx_description
1 polymer ?
#
loop_
_entity_poly.entity_id
_entity_poly.type
_entity_poly.pdbx_seq_one_letter_code
_entity_poly.pdbx_strand_id
1 'polypeptide(L)'
;MRTIFKNEKVRILYCERESKEWHRYSEVEKESLVALNEIVESAQSLQDLRCFPPLHLEIIKGKLKNRKNPTGEWSIRVVGTQYRVIFIPCDDNETELIGGDILAQARVIKIIKITEVSKHYA
;
A
#
# COMPACT_ATOMS: atom_id res chain seq x y z
N MET A 1 -4.67 0.16 11.36
CA MET A 1 -4.67 1.39 10.54
C MET A 1 -5.79 1.31 9.52
N ARG A 2 -6.43 2.43 9.27
CA ARG A 2 -7.55 2.47 8.34
C ARG A 2 -7.07 2.52 6.89
N THR A 3 -7.71 1.71 6.03
CA THR A 3 -7.43 1.73 4.60
C THR A 3 -8.64 2.29 3.85
N ILE A 4 -8.36 3.15 2.88
CA ILE A 4 -9.35 3.60 1.91
C ILE A 4 -8.79 3.27 0.53
N PHE A 5 -9.59 3.39 -0.51
CA PHE A 5 -9.22 2.89 -1.83
C PHE A 5 -9.48 3.94 -2.91
N LYS A 6 -8.62 3.95 -3.91
CA LYS A 6 -8.77 4.82 -5.07
C LYS A 6 -10.11 4.59 -5.78
N ASN A 7 -10.50 3.32 -5.91
CA ASN A 7 -11.76 2.93 -6.54
C ASN A 7 -12.14 1.51 -6.11
N GLU A 8 -13.33 1.07 -6.52
CA GLU A 8 -13.85 -0.24 -6.14
C GLU A 8 -13.02 -1.40 -6.70
N LYS A 9 -12.49 -1.25 -7.90
CA LYS A 9 -11.63 -2.29 -8.49
C LYS A 9 -10.40 -2.55 -7.64
N VAL A 10 -9.76 -1.50 -7.14
CA VAL A 10 -8.59 -1.62 -6.26
C VAL A 10 -8.98 -2.29 -4.96
N ARG A 11 -10.12 -1.91 -4.37
CA ARG A 11 -10.60 -2.53 -3.14
C ARG A 11 -10.77 -4.04 -3.31
N ILE A 12 -11.39 -4.45 -4.40
CA ILE A 12 -11.60 -5.86 -4.71
C ILE A 12 -10.26 -6.60 -4.85
N LEU A 13 -9.33 -6.04 -5.61
CA LEU A 13 -8.01 -6.64 -5.82
C LEU A 13 -7.19 -6.75 -4.53
N TYR A 14 -7.43 -5.87 -3.58
CA TYR A 14 -6.68 -5.86 -2.33
C TYR A 14 -7.29 -6.78 -1.27
N CYS A 15 -8.61 -6.81 -1.12
CA CYS A 15 -9.21 -7.46 0.05
C CYS A 15 -10.43 -8.36 -0.20
N GLU A 16 -10.92 -8.48 -1.44
CA GLU A 16 -12.08 -9.35 -1.73
C GLU A 16 -11.63 -10.73 -2.21
N ARG A 17 -11.20 -11.57 -1.26
CA ARG A 17 -10.63 -12.89 -1.55
C ARG A 17 -11.55 -13.79 -2.38
N GLU A 18 -12.87 -13.69 -2.17
CA GLU A 18 -13.83 -14.54 -2.86
C GLU A 18 -14.20 -14.04 -4.26
N SER A 19 -13.65 -12.90 -4.68
CA SER A 19 -13.91 -12.34 -6.00
C SER A 19 -13.19 -13.13 -7.08
N LYS A 20 -13.74 -13.08 -8.31
CA LYS A 20 -13.07 -13.66 -9.47
C LYS A 20 -11.78 -12.92 -9.83
N GLU A 21 -11.64 -11.66 -9.43
CA GLU A 21 -10.44 -10.88 -9.66
C GLU A 21 -9.23 -11.49 -8.97
N TRP A 22 -9.44 -12.20 -7.86
CA TRP A 22 -8.37 -12.88 -7.13
C TRP A 22 -7.90 -14.18 -7.82
N HIS A 23 -8.57 -14.64 -8.87
CA HIS A 23 -8.09 -15.79 -9.65
C HIS A 23 -6.73 -15.53 -10.30
N ARG A 24 -6.32 -14.28 -10.44
CA ARG A 24 -4.99 -13.91 -10.92
C ARG A 24 -3.87 -14.28 -9.97
N TYR A 25 -4.19 -14.46 -8.69
CA TYR A 25 -3.21 -14.79 -7.66
C TYR A 25 -3.11 -16.31 -7.49
N SER A 26 -1.87 -16.80 -7.31
CA SER A 26 -1.67 -18.18 -6.87
C SER A 26 -2.15 -18.35 -5.43
N GLU A 27 -2.28 -19.59 -4.96
CA GLU A 27 -2.69 -19.82 -3.57
C GLU A 27 -1.71 -19.20 -2.58
N VAL A 28 -0.42 -19.29 -2.85
CA VAL A 28 0.62 -18.66 -2.01
C VAL A 28 0.46 -17.14 -2.01
N GLU A 29 0.22 -16.55 -3.18
CA GLU A 29 0.03 -15.09 -3.29
C GLU A 29 -1.22 -14.63 -2.55
N LYS A 30 -2.32 -15.39 -2.63
CA LYS A 30 -3.55 -15.07 -1.89
C LYS A 30 -3.30 -15.07 -0.38
N GLU A 31 -2.62 -16.08 0.12
CA GLU A 31 -2.30 -16.16 1.55
C GLU A 31 -1.39 -15.03 1.99
N SER A 32 -0.39 -14.70 1.18
CA SER A 32 0.52 -13.59 1.47
C SER A 32 -0.20 -12.25 1.50
N LEU A 33 -1.16 -12.05 0.59
CA LEU A 33 -1.94 -10.81 0.55
C LEU A 33 -2.89 -10.73 1.75
N VAL A 34 -3.53 -11.83 2.14
CA VAL A 34 -4.35 -11.86 3.35
C VAL A 34 -3.51 -11.53 4.58
N ALA A 35 -2.30 -12.09 4.67
CA ALA A 35 -1.39 -11.80 5.78
C ALA A 35 -0.99 -10.32 5.80
N LEU A 36 -0.73 -9.73 4.64
CA LEU A 36 -0.43 -8.31 4.54
C LEU A 36 -1.60 -7.46 5.02
N ASN A 37 -2.81 -7.81 4.62
CA ASN A 37 -4.01 -7.10 5.06
C ASN A 37 -4.13 -7.09 6.57
N GLU A 38 -3.84 -8.22 7.22
CA GLU A 38 -3.86 -8.32 8.68
C GLU A 38 -2.79 -7.45 9.33
N ILE A 39 -1.58 -7.41 8.76
CA ILE A 39 -0.49 -6.56 9.24
C ILE A 39 -0.90 -5.10 9.17
N VAL A 40 -1.43 -4.66 8.04
CA VAL A 40 -1.86 -3.28 7.84
C VAL A 40 -3.02 -2.92 8.78
N GLU A 41 -3.99 -3.80 8.91
CA GLU A 41 -5.14 -3.58 9.79
C GLU A 41 -4.72 -3.46 11.25
N SER A 42 -3.75 -4.28 11.68
CA SER A 42 -3.25 -4.28 13.06
C SER A 42 -2.30 -3.14 13.36
N ALA A 43 -1.73 -2.51 12.36
CA ALA A 43 -0.81 -1.38 12.54
C ALA A 43 -1.55 -0.19 13.12
N GLN A 44 -0.91 0.53 14.03
CA GLN A 44 -1.48 1.73 14.63
C GLN A 44 -1.25 2.97 13.77
N SER A 45 -0.16 2.97 13.01
CA SER A 45 0.21 4.10 12.15
C SER A 45 1.18 3.65 11.06
N LEU A 46 1.49 4.56 10.15
CA LEU A 46 2.49 4.33 9.11
C LEU A 46 3.85 3.96 9.70
N GLN A 47 4.16 4.44 10.90
CA GLN A 47 5.42 4.10 11.57
C GLN A 47 5.56 2.60 11.81
N ASP A 48 4.48 1.91 12.14
CA ASP A 48 4.52 0.46 12.34
C ASP A 48 4.87 -0.28 11.05
N LEU A 49 4.36 0.19 9.90
CA LEU A 49 4.71 -0.40 8.62
C LEU A 49 6.17 -0.13 8.27
N ARG A 50 6.65 1.07 8.57
CA ARG A 50 8.04 1.44 8.35
C ARG A 50 9.00 0.60 9.18
N CYS A 51 8.62 0.28 10.41
CA CYS A 51 9.43 -0.48 11.34
C CYS A 51 9.34 -1.99 11.17
N PHE A 52 8.64 -2.48 10.15
CA PHE A 52 8.55 -3.90 9.85
C PHE A 52 9.34 -4.20 8.58
N PRO A 53 10.63 -4.59 8.70
CA PRO A 53 11.53 -4.73 7.55
C PRO A 53 11.03 -5.62 6.41
N PRO A 54 10.31 -6.75 6.65
CA PRO A 54 9.84 -7.60 5.55
C PRO A 54 8.94 -6.88 4.54
N LEU A 55 8.29 -5.78 4.92
CA LEU A 55 7.43 -5.02 4.02
C LEU A 55 8.21 -4.20 2.99
N HIS A 56 9.49 -3.97 3.21
CA HIS A 56 10.32 -3.17 2.29
C HIS A 56 9.62 -1.89 1.86
N LEU A 57 9.19 -1.09 2.84
CA LEU A 57 8.49 0.16 2.57
C LEU A 57 9.40 1.11 1.78
N GLU A 58 8.91 1.60 0.67
CA GLU A 58 9.63 2.53 -0.21
C GLU A 58 8.77 3.72 -0.58
N ILE A 59 9.42 4.89 -0.65
CA ILE A 59 8.81 6.09 -1.21
C ILE A 59 9.10 6.08 -2.71
N ILE A 60 8.06 6.24 -3.52
CA ILE A 60 8.22 6.29 -4.96
C ILE A 60 8.63 7.70 -5.36
N LYS A 61 9.89 7.86 -5.75
CA LYS A 61 10.49 9.18 -6.03
C LYS A 61 10.49 9.51 -7.53
N GLY A 62 9.39 9.31 -8.21
CA GLY A 62 9.31 9.67 -9.62
C GLY A 62 10.23 8.88 -10.54
N LYS A 63 10.72 7.72 -10.11
CA LYS A 63 11.57 6.84 -10.92
C LYS A 63 10.84 6.14 -12.04
N LEU A 64 9.51 6.20 -12.03
CA LEU A 64 8.73 5.63 -13.11
C LEU A 64 8.87 6.55 -14.31
N LYS A 65 9.20 5.97 -15.46
CA LYS A 65 9.30 6.69 -16.72
C LYS A 65 8.08 7.61 -16.89
N ASN A 66 8.33 8.87 -17.23
CA ASN A 66 7.31 9.88 -17.51
C ASN A 66 6.63 10.54 -16.30
N ARG A 67 7.08 10.30 -15.08
CA ARG A 67 6.56 11.06 -13.95
C ARG A 67 7.46 12.26 -13.67
N LYS A 68 6.93 13.45 -13.96
CA LYS A 68 7.66 14.70 -13.77
C LYS A 68 7.66 15.20 -12.33
N ASN A 69 6.73 14.71 -11.49
CA ASN A 69 6.56 15.18 -10.11
C ASN A 69 6.33 14.00 -9.16
N PRO A 70 6.75 14.13 -7.89
CA PRO A 70 6.40 13.15 -6.88
C PRO A 70 4.87 13.01 -6.77
N THR A 71 4.37 11.80 -6.79
CA THR A 71 2.93 11.53 -6.73
C THR A 71 2.44 11.31 -5.30
N GLY A 72 3.34 11.36 -4.33
CA GLY A 72 3.00 11.02 -2.95
C GLY A 72 2.84 9.52 -2.71
N GLU A 73 3.12 8.70 -3.71
CA GLU A 73 2.94 7.27 -3.61
C GLU A 73 4.08 6.58 -2.87
N TRP A 74 3.70 5.58 -2.09
CA TRP A 74 4.60 4.69 -1.37
C TRP A 74 4.27 3.26 -1.77
N SER A 75 5.16 2.32 -1.50
CA SER A 75 4.87 0.91 -1.73
C SER A 75 5.34 0.03 -0.59
N ILE A 76 4.62 -1.07 -0.39
CA ILE A 76 5.01 -2.15 0.51
C ILE A 76 4.93 -3.47 -0.24
N ARG A 77 5.79 -4.40 0.15
CA ARG A 77 5.86 -5.71 -0.48
C ARG A 77 4.77 -6.64 0.05
N VAL A 78 4.15 -7.39 -0.83
CA VAL A 78 3.39 -8.58 -0.44
C VAL A 78 4.43 -9.68 -0.24
N VAL A 79 4.79 -9.94 1.02
CA VAL A 79 5.97 -10.75 1.38
C VAL A 79 5.94 -12.13 0.73
N GLY A 80 7.07 -12.52 0.15
CA GLY A 80 7.21 -13.81 -0.52
C GLY A 80 6.65 -13.85 -1.94
N THR A 81 6.24 -12.71 -2.47
CA THR A 81 5.69 -12.61 -3.83
C THR A 81 6.39 -11.51 -4.62
N GLN A 82 6.02 -11.38 -5.90
CA GLN A 82 6.47 -10.28 -6.75
C GLN A 82 5.52 -9.09 -6.71
N TYR A 83 4.44 -9.17 -5.92
CA TYR A 83 3.47 -8.09 -5.82
C TYR A 83 3.90 -7.03 -4.82
N ARG A 84 3.50 -5.81 -5.10
CA ARG A 84 3.61 -4.67 -4.19
C ARG A 84 2.27 -3.97 -4.13
N VAL A 85 1.97 -3.42 -2.96
CA VAL A 85 0.78 -2.59 -2.77
C VAL A 85 1.25 -1.14 -2.78
N ILE A 86 0.65 -0.34 -3.64
CA ILE A 86 0.97 1.08 -3.78
C ILE A 86 -0.11 1.88 -3.08
N PHE A 87 0.31 2.85 -2.28
CA PHE A 87 -0.63 3.65 -1.48
C PHE A 87 -0.13 5.08 -1.31
N ILE A 88 -1.04 5.96 -0.92
CA ILE A 88 -0.74 7.34 -0.58
C ILE A 88 -1.17 7.56 0.88
N PRO A 89 -0.26 8.03 1.76
CA PRO A 89 -0.66 8.39 3.13
C PRO A 89 -1.66 9.53 3.11
N CYS A 90 -2.61 9.51 4.04
CA CYS A 90 -3.65 10.51 4.15
C CYS A 90 -3.72 11.08 5.55
N ASP A 91 -4.25 12.31 5.67
CA ASP A 91 -4.57 12.88 6.96
C ASP A 91 -5.90 12.33 7.49
N ASP A 92 -6.32 12.78 8.66
CA ASP A 92 -7.55 12.29 9.31
C ASP A 92 -8.83 12.65 8.53
N ASN A 93 -8.75 13.58 7.59
CA ASN A 93 -9.83 13.95 6.70
C ASN A 93 -9.79 13.20 5.35
N GLU A 94 -8.96 12.17 5.27
CA GLU A 94 -8.75 11.37 4.05
C GLU A 94 -8.14 12.16 2.89
N THR A 95 -7.51 13.29 3.20
CA THR A 95 -6.81 14.10 2.20
C THR A 95 -5.40 13.54 2.01
N GLU A 96 -5.02 13.35 0.76
CA GLU A 96 -3.70 12.84 0.41
C GLU A 96 -2.58 13.79 0.86
N LEU A 97 -1.56 13.22 1.51
CA LEU A 97 -0.38 13.95 1.93
C LEU A 97 0.69 13.80 0.85
N ILE A 98 0.87 14.84 0.06
CA ILE A 98 1.83 14.85 -1.05
C ILE A 98 2.91 15.87 -0.74
N GLY A 99 4.16 15.43 -0.74
CA GLY A 99 5.28 16.30 -0.43
C GLY A 99 5.49 16.48 1.07
N GLY A 100 6.47 17.31 1.44
CA GLY A 100 6.83 17.54 2.83
C GLY A 100 7.55 16.36 3.45
N ASP A 101 7.76 16.43 4.76
CA ASP A 101 8.44 15.39 5.51
C ASP A 101 7.44 14.40 6.11
N ILE A 102 6.95 13.49 5.26
CA ILE A 102 5.97 12.48 5.65
C ILE A 102 6.58 11.50 6.66
N LEU A 103 7.88 11.20 6.54
CA LEU A 103 8.55 10.30 7.48
C LEU A 103 8.54 10.84 8.90
N ALA A 104 8.71 12.16 9.06
CA ALA A 104 8.64 12.77 10.37
C ALA A 104 7.25 12.68 10.99
N GLN A 105 6.21 12.55 10.16
CA GLN A 105 4.81 12.48 10.59
C GLN A 105 4.28 11.05 10.68
N ALA A 106 5.11 10.04 10.39
CA ALA A 106 4.65 8.65 10.26
C ALA A 106 3.87 8.13 11.47
N ARG A 107 4.22 8.59 12.68
CA ARG A 107 3.56 8.16 13.92
C ARG A 107 2.10 8.61 14.03
N VAL A 108 1.74 9.70 13.35
CA VAL A 108 0.38 10.26 13.41
C VAL A 108 -0.44 9.95 12.17
N ILE A 109 0.16 9.33 11.15
CA ILE A 109 -0.54 8.94 9.94
C ILE A 109 -1.22 7.59 10.18
N LYS A 110 -2.55 7.60 10.17
CA LYS A 110 -3.38 6.42 10.50
C LYS A 110 -4.29 5.98 9.36
N ILE A 111 -4.20 6.64 8.23
CA ILE A 111 -5.02 6.34 7.05
C ILE A 111 -4.11 6.25 5.83
N ILE A 112 -4.26 5.19 5.05
CA ILE A 112 -3.61 5.06 3.76
C ILE A 112 -4.65 4.80 2.68
N LYS A 113 -4.45 5.39 1.51
CA LYS A 113 -5.27 5.16 0.34
C LYS A 113 -4.55 4.18 -0.58
N ILE A 114 -5.08 2.98 -0.71
CA ILE A 114 -4.53 1.98 -1.62
C ILE A 114 -4.89 2.38 -3.04
N THR A 115 -3.89 2.50 -3.91
CA THR A 115 -4.08 2.93 -5.29
C THR A 115 -3.85 1.83 -6.30
N GLU A 116 -3.08 0.80 -5.95
CA GLU A 116 -2.76 -0.28 -6.89
C GLU A 116 -2.20 -1.50 -6.16
N VAL A 117 -2.49 -2.68 -6.70
CA VAL A 117 -1.77 -3.91 -6.38
C VAL A 117 -1.03 -4.29 -7.65
N SER A 118 0.29 -4.16 -7.66
CA SER A 118 1.11 -4.24 -8.87
C SER A 118 2.09 -5.40 -8.80
N LYS A 119 2.18 -6.16 -9.91
CA LYS A 119 3.16 -7.23 -10.05
C LYS A 119 4.46 -6.75 -10.71
N HIS A 120 4.35 -5.79 -11.61
CA HIS A 120 5.48 -5.30 -12.40
C HIS A 120 5.92 -3.93 -11.95
N TYR A 121 6.25 -3.85 -10.68
CA TYR A 121 6.79 -2.64 -10.12
C TYR A 121 8.28 -2.57 -10.41
N ALA A 122 8.69 -1.59 -11.17
CA ALA A 122 10.10 -1.32 -11.45
C ALA A 122 10.62 -0.19 -10.55
#